data_44fad40d7ff6c379d5d289ecee7fe2aa
#
_entry.id   44fad40d7ff6c379d5d289ecee7fe2aa
#
_cell.length_a   1.000
_cell.length_b   1.000
_cell.length_c   1.000
_cell.angle_alpha   90.00
_cell.angle_beta   90.00
_cell.angle_gamma   90.00
#
_symmetry.space_group_name_H-M   'P 1'
#
loop_
_entity.id
_entity.type
_entity.pdbx_description
1 polymer ?
#
loop_
_entity_poly.entity_id
_entity_poly.type
_entity_poly.pdbx_seq_one_letter_code
_entity_poly.pdbx_strand_id
1 'polypeptide(L)'
;VEDRANCRFDNVIASEYGASVHNYGVGGTRIAHQSVPSEKPRHDLCFCGRAYDIAPESDIIVVFGGINDYIHGDATIGTQADKTPATFCGGVNFLMNFLINPFPKAQIVFFTPAHCFIDRHTDDIPSSRPMKKPDALPLSGYVKIIEESGARFGIPVCRMAKKLALDPSNAATREKYMPDGLHFNDAGH
;
A
#
# COMPACT_ATOMS: atom_id res chain seq x y z
N VAL A 1 4.94 15.45 8.29
CA VAL A 1 3.70 14.74 7.86
C VAL A 1 2.77 14.48 9.05
N GLU A 2 3.11 14.90 10.27
CA GLU A 2 2.36 14.56 11.49
C GLU A 2 1.13 15.44 11.76
N ASP A 3 0.94 16.56 11.05
CA ASP A 3 -0.13 17.54 11.35
C ASP A 3 -1.27 17.60 10.31
N ARG A 4 -1.39 16.62 9.43
CA ARG A 4 -2.47 16.56 8.42
C ARG A 4 -3.64 15.66 8.83
N ALA A 5 -3.89 15.51 10.11
CA ALA A 5 -4.88 14.58 10.61
C ALA A 5 -6.30 14.81 10.05
N ASN A 6 -6.69 16.07 9.85
CA ASN A 6 -8.07 16.40 9.49
C ASN A 6 -8.40 16.27 8.00
N CYS A 7 -7.41 16.32 7.11
CA CYS A 7 -7.61 16.28 5.65
C CYS A 7 -7.35 14.91 5.02
N ARG A 8 -6.94 13.91 5.81
CA ARG A 8 -6.76 12.55 5.29
C ARG A 8 -8.10 11.93 4.91
N PHE A 9 -8.12 11.16 3.84
CA PHE A 9 -9.34 10.53 3.31
C PHE A 9 -10.10 9.71 4.36
N ASP A 10 -9.39 9.03 5.27
CA ASP A 10 -9.98 8.25 6.35
C ASP A 10 -10.78 9.13 7.33
N ASN A 11 -10.24 10.30 7.69
CA ASN A 11 -10.95 11.25 8.56
C ASN A 11 -12.11 11.97 7.83
N VAL A 12 -11.96 12.23 6.54
CA VAL A 12 -13.06 12.78 5.73
C VAL A 12 -14.24 11.80 5.70
N ILE A 13 -13.96 10.52 5.42
CA ILE A 13 -14.99 9.46 5.44
C ILE A 13 -15.63 9.34 6.84
N ALA A 14 -14.80 9.35 7.90
CA ALA A 14 -15.31 9.29 9.26
C ALA A 14 -16.27 10.43 9.58
N SER A 15 -15.91 11.65 9.19
CA SER A 15 -16.75 12.84 9.41
C SER A 15 -18.07 12.78 8.64
N GLU A 16 -18.02 12.33 7.37
CA GLU A 16 -19.23 12.26 6.53
C GLU A 16 -20.21 11.17 6.94
N TYR A 17 -19.70 10.04 7.40
CA TYR A 17 -20.53 8.86 7.72
C TYR A 17 -20.69 8.59 9.23
N GLY A 18 -20.14 9.45 10.08
CA GLY A 18 -20.22 9.28 11.53
C GLY A 18 -19.47 8.03 12.03
N ALA A 19 -18.41 7.64 11.34
CA ALA A 19 -17.60 6.49 11.67
C ALA A 19 -16.43 6.84 12.61
N SER A 20 -16.01 5.90 13.46
CA SER A 20 -14.74 6.00 14.18
C SER A 20 -13.60 5.38 13.35
N VAL A 21 -12.45 6.04 13.35
CA VAL A 21 -11.29 5.59 12.56
C VAL A 21 -10.12 5.22 13.46
N HIS A 22 -9.56 4.04 13.21
CA HIS A 22 -8.31 3.58 13.78
C HIS A 22 -7.26 3.50 12.67
N ASN A 23 -6.27 4.41 12.68
CA ASN A 23 -5.25 4.44 11.65
C ASN A 23 -3.97 3.73 12.13
N TYR A 24 -3.66 2.61 11.51
CA TYR A 24 -2.46 1.80 11.74
C TYR A 24 -1.33 2.10 10.74
N GLY A 25 -1.47 3.13 9.91
CA GLY A 25 -0.48 3.50 8.90
C GLY A 25 0.83 3.99 9.53
N VAL A 26 1.94 3.43 9.08
CA VAL A 26 3.29 3.89 9.45
C VAL A 26 4.05 4.24 8.17
N GLY A 27 4.41 5.51 8.02
CA GLY A 27 5.07 6.02 6.81
C GLY A 27 6.38 5.28 6.50
N GLY A 28 6.59 4.93 5.21
CA GLY A 28 7.79 4.22 4.75
C GLY A 28 7.75 2.71 4.92
N THR A 29 6.69 2.14 5.50
CA THR A 29 6.61 0.69 5.72
C THR A 29 6.09 -0.07 4.49
N ARG A 30 6.40 -1.36 4.41
CA ARG A 30 6.12 -2.25 3.29
C ARG A 30 5.11 -3.32 3.69
N ILE A 31 4.50 -3.96 2.71
CA ILE A 31 3.67 -5.14 2.93
C ILE A 31 4.56 -6.32 3.30
N ALA A 32 5.61 -6.57 2.51
CA ALA A 32 6.58 -7.65 2.77
C ALA A 32 7.59 -7.31 3.88
N HIS A 33 8.15 -8.35 4.47
CA HIS A 33 9.30 -8.22 5.38
C HIS A 33 10.54 -7.74 4.63
N GLN A 34 11.36 -6.97 5.31
CA GLN A 34 12.70 -6.64 4.84
C GLN A 34 13.67 -7.75 5.19
N SER A 35 14.53 -8.11 4.22
CA SER A 35 15.62 -9.08 4.43
C SER A 35 16.80 -8.43 5.15
N VAL A 36 17.02 -7.14 4.91
CA VAL A 36 18.08 -6.34 5.54
C VAL A 36 17.43 -5.24 6.37
N PRO A 37 17.80 -5.08 7.64
CA PRO A 37 17.30 -4.00 8.49
C PRO A 37 17.51 -2.64 7.83
N SER A 38 16.49 -1.78 7.92
CA SER A 38 16.55 -0.41 7.42
C SER A 38 17.36 0.48 8.36
N GLU A 39 18.00 1.51 7.81
CA GLU A 39 18.60 2.58 8.63
C GLU A 39 17.59 3.25 9.56
N LYS A 40 16.31 3.22 9.18
CA LYS A 40 15.20 3.72 10.00
C LYS A 40 14.37 2.51 10.45
N PRO A 41 14.52 2.05 11.71
CA PRO A 41 13.84 0.84 12.22
C PRO A 41 12.32 0.84 12.04
N ARG A 42 11.67 2.01 12.05
CA ARG A 42 10.23 2.13 11.81
C ARG A 42 9.82 1.61 10.42
N HIS A 43 10.71 1.62 9.45
CA HIS A 43 10.43 1.13 8.10
C HIS A 43 10.36 -0.40 8.05
N ASP A 44 10.86 -1.09 9.07
CA ASP A 44 10.83 -2.54 9.16
C ASP A 44 9.54 -3.07 9.81
N LEU A 45 8.69 -2.16 10.28
CA LEU A 45 7.34 -2.47 10.77
C LEU A 45 6.41 -2.77 9.60
N CYS A 46 6.53 -3.96 8.99
CA CYS A 46 5.74 -4.33 7.83
C CYS A 46 4.23 -4.43 8.13
N PHE A 47 3.40 -4.36 7.09
CA PHE A 47 1.94 -4.48 7.24
C PHE A 47 1.53 -5.81 7.86
N CYS A 48 2.17 -6.90 7.43
CA CYS A 48 1.87 -8.25 7.94
C CYS A 48 2.06 -8.35 9.46
N GLY A 49 3.12 -7.74 10.01
CA GLY A 49 3.38 -7.75 11.45
C GLY A 49 2.38 -6.90 12.24
N ARG A 50 1.95 -5.77 11.67
CA ARG A 50 1.01 -4.85 12.33
C ARG A 50 -0.47 -5.22 12.16
N ALA A 51 -0.79 -6.16 11.28
CA ALA A 51 -2.16 -6.62 11.11
C ALA A 51 -2.76 -7.24 12.38
N TYR A 52 -1.92 -7.72 13.28
CA TYR A 52 -2.34 -8.27 14.59
C TYR A 52 -2.85 -7.19 15.56
N ASP A 53 -2.55 -5.92 15.31
CA ASP A 53 -2.97 -4.79 16.15
C ASP A 53 -4.36 -4.25 15.78
N ILE A 54 -4.95 -4.72 14.68
CA ILE A 54 -6.26 -4.25 14.19
C ILE A 54 -7.35 -4.59 15.22
N ALA A 55 -8.16 -3.61 15.56
CA ALA A 55 -9.26 -3.76 16.51
C ALA A 55 -10.24 -4.85 16.03
N PRO A 56 -10.55 -5.84 16.86
CA PRO A 56 -11.35 -7.00 16.46
C PRO A 56 -12.80 -6.66 16.08
N GLU A 57 -13.31 -5.53 16.55
CA GLU A 57 -14.65 -5.01 16.28
C GLU A 57 -14.76 -4.18 14.99
N SER A 58 -13.69 -4.14 14.18
CA SER A 58 -13.69 -3.35 12.95
C SER A 58 -14.77 -3.82 11.96
N ASP A 59 -15.61 -2.90 11.48
CA ASP A 59 -16.62 -3.18 10.45
C ASP A 59 -16.05 -3.10 9.05
N ILE A 60 -15.07 -2.20 8.84
CA ILE A 60 -14.41 -1.99 7.56
C ILE A 60 -12.90 -1.95 7.77
N ILE A 61 -12.16 -2.70 6.96
CA ILE A 61 -10.70 -2.71 6.96
C ILE A 61 -10.20 -2.29 5.58
N VAL A 62 -9.51 -1.15 5.52
CA VAL A 62 -8.88 -0.65 4.30
C VAL A 62 -7.38 -0.88 4.38
N VAL A 63 -6.84 -1.59 3.41
CA VAL A 63 -5.39 -1.80 3.25
C VAL A 63 -4.90 -0.99 2.06
N PHE A 64 -4.10 0.03 2.31
CA PHE A 64 -3.51 0.88 1.26
C PHE A 64 -1.98 0.82 1.35
N GLY A 65 -1.34 0.09 0.46
CA GLY A 65 0.11 -0.16 0.52
C GLY A 65 0.69 -0.70 -0.79
N GLY A 66 1.98 -1.08 -0.72
CA GLY A 66 2.73 -1.65 -1.85
C GLY A 66 3.64 -0.67 -2.58
N ILE A 67 3.43 0.64 -2.43
CA ILE A 67 4.32 1.63 -3.05
C ILE A 67 5.74 1.60 -2.45
N ASN A 68 5.86 1.40 -1.15
CA ASN A 68 7.17 1.31 -0.50
C ASN A 68 7.90 -0.01 -0.82
N ASP A 69 7.18 -1.09 -1.06
CA ASP A 69 7.75 -2.33 -1.61
C ASP A 69 8.37 -2.09 -2.97
N TYR A 70 7.69 -1.31 -3.83
CA TYR A 70 8.21 -0.90 -5.13
C TYR A 70 9.40 0.04 -5.00
N ILE A 71 9.31 1.13 -4.24
CA ILE A 71 10.33 2.21 -4.20
C ILE A 71 11.63 1.72 -3.55
N HIS A 72 11.55 1.11 -2.37
CA HIS A 72 12.73 0.82 -1.56
C HIS A 72 12.71 -0.53 -0.81
N GLY A 73 11.71 -1.36 -1.06
CA GLY A 73 11.69 -2.72 -0.51
C GLY A 73 12.82 -3.58 -1.05
N ASP A 74 13.31 -4.52 -0.26
CA ASP A 74 14.35 -5.49 -0.64
C ASP A 74 13.83 -6.92 -0.77
N ALA A 75 12.61 -7.19 -0.36
CA ALA A 75 11.97 -8.47 -0.58
C ALA A 75 11.79 -8.75 -2.07
N THR A 76 12.13 -9.94 -2.53
CA THR A 76 11.89 -10.38 -3.91
C THR A 76 10.40 -10.41 -4.23
N ILE A 77 10.06 -10.42 -5.51
CA ILE A 77 8.66 -10.47 -5.95
C ILE A 77 8.00 -11.77 -5.52
N GLY A 78 8.68 -12.89 -5.72
CA GLY A 78 8.14 -14.21 -5.42
C GLY A 78 7.05 -14.65 -6.41
N THR A 79 6.22 -15.60 -5.97
CA THR A 79 5.16 -16.20 -6.77
C THR A 79 3.82 -16.19 -6.03
N GLN A 80 2.74 -16.40 -6.78
CA GLN A 80 1.40 -16.54 -6.20
C GLN A 80 1.22 -17.78 -5.29
N ALA A 81 2.19 -18.71 -5.29
CA ALA A 81 2.20 -19.85 -4.36
C ALA A 81 2.77 -19.50 -2.98
N ASP A 82 3.48 -18.40 -2.85
CA ASP A 82 4.12 -17.98 -1.60
C ASP A 82 3.07 -17.58 -0.56
N LYS A 83 3.32 -17.95 0.70
CA LYS A 83 2.38 -17.78 1.82
C LYS A 83 2.97 -17.04 3.01
N THR A 84 4.23 -16.63 2.93
CA THR A 84 4.93 -15.94 4.01
C THR A 84 5.36 -14.54 3.54
N PRO A 85 5.51 -13.55 4.43
CA PRO A 85 5.88 -12.20 4.05
C PRO A 85 7.35 -12.03 3.60
N ALA A 86 8.07 -13.11 3.32
CA ALA A 86 9.44 -13.09 2.82
C ALA A 86 9.56 -12.57 1.37
N THR A 87 8.47 -12.62 0.60
CA THR A 87 8.37 -12.09 -0.75
C THR A 87 7.18 -11.12 -0.85
N PHE A 88 7.12 -10.28 -1.88
CA PHE A 88 6.00 -9.37 -2.05
C PHE A 88 4.68 -10.13 -2.27
N CYS A 89 4.67 -11.11 -3.19
CA CYS A 89 3.50 -11.97 -3.39
C CYS A 89 3.09 -12.67 -2.10
N GLY A 90 4.06 -13.23 -1.39
CA GLY A 90 3.82 -13.92 -0.12
C GLY A 90 3.26 -13.00 0.95
N GLY A 91 3.75 -11.76 1.04
CA GLY A 91 3.23 -10.74 1.97
C GLY A 91 1.79 -10.35 1.69
N VAL A 92 1.46 -10.11 0.41
CA VAL A 92 0.07 -9.81 -0.01
C VAL A 92 -0.85 -10.98 0.31
N ASN A 93 -0.45 -12.21 -0.04
CA ASN A 93 -1.21 -13.42 0.22
C ASN A 93 -1.41 -13.68 1.71
N PHE A 94 -0.34 -13.53 2.50
CA PHE A 94 -0.40 -13.68 3.95
C PHE A 94 -1.39 -12.70 4.56
N LEU A 95 -1.27 -11.42 4.19
CA LEU A 95 -2.12 -10.36 4.74
C LEU A 95 -3.60 -10.56 4.39
N MET A 96 -3.91 -10.89 3.14
CA MET A 96 -5.28 -11.18 2.72
C MET A 96 -5.86 -12.39 3.43
N ASN A 97 -5.11 -13.50 3.49
CA ASN A 97 -5.54 -14.71 4.19
C ASN A 97 -5.72 -14.46 5.70
N PHE A 98 -4.79 -13.70 6.29
CA PHE A 98 -4.87 -13.36 7.70
C PHE A 98 -6.14 -12.56 8.01
N LEU A 99 -6.45 -11.52 7.25
CA LEU A 99 -7.56 -10.63 7.55
C LEU A 99 -8.93 -11.31 7.46
N ILE A 100 -9.12 -12.28 6.60
CA ILE A 100 -10.41 -13.00 6.44
C ILE A 100 -10.79 -13.75 7.73
N ASN A 101 -9.83 -14.34 8.42
CA ASN A 101 -10.12 -15.26 9.53
C ASN A 101 -10.54 -14.55 10.82
N PRO A 102 -9.76 -13.57 11.37
CA PRO A 102 -10.14 -12.91 12.62
C PRO A 102 -11.24 -11.85 12.44
N PHE A 103 -11.52 -11.42 11.18
CA PHE A 103 -12.51 -10.39 10.90
C PHE A 103 -13.65 -10.88 9.97
N PRO A 104 -14.37 -11.95 10.33
CA PRO A 104 -15.34 -12.58 9.42
C PRO A 104 -16.56 -11.70 9.10
N LYS A 105 -16.79 -10.63 9.85
CA LYS A 105 -17.88 -9.67 9.64
C LYS A 105 -17.43 -8.39 8.95
N ALA A 106 -16.11 -8.12 8.92
CA ALA A 106 -15.58 -6.89 8.36
C ALA A 106 -15.64 -6.90 6.82
N GLN A 107 -15.94 -5.75 6.25
CA GLN A 107 -15.73 -5.47 4.83
C GLN A 107 -14.25 -5.17 4.63
N ILE A 108 -13.52 -6.07 3.98
CA ILE A 108 -12.10 -5.88 3.69
C ILE A 108 -11.94 -5.38 2.26
N VAL A 109 -11.17 -4.31 2.06
CA VAL A 109 -10.85 -3.77 0.75
C VAL A 109 -9.38 -3.40 0.65
N PHE A 110 -8.75 -3.74 -0.46
CA PHE A 110 -7.38 -3.33 -0.77
C PHE A 110 -7.38 -2.19 -1.78
N PHE A 111 -6.57 -1.17 -1.50
CA PHE A 111 -6.26 -0.10 -2.43
C PHE A 111 -4.87 -0.35 -3.01
N THR A 112 -4.78 -0.38 -4.34
CA THR A 112 -3.47 -0.47 -5.00
C THR A 112 -2.71 0.84 -4.86
N PRO A 113 -1.38 0.86 -5.04
CA PRO A 113 -0.66 2.10 -5.24
C PRO A 113 -1.32 2.99 -6.30
N ALA A 114 -1.32 4.29 -6.06
CA ALA A 114 -1.63 5.31 -7.06
C ALA A 114 -0.43 5.49 -8.01
N HIS A 115 -0.61 6.27 -9.08
CA HIS A 115 0.51 6.71 -9.93
C HIS A 115 1.58 7.42 -9.11
N CYS A 116 2.85 7.25 -9.49
CA CYS A 116 3.96 7.98 -8.90
C CYS A 116 4.87 8.60 -9.96
N PHE A 117 5.44 9.74 -9.64
CA PHE A 117 6.40 10.46 -10.48
C PHE A 117 7.41 11.18 -9.60
N ILE A 118 8.39 10.43 -9.12
CA ILE A 118 9.48 10.95 -8.30
C ILE A 118 10.82 10.58 -8.92
N ASP A 119 11.87 11.24 -8.51
CA ASP A 119 13.22 10.97 -9.00
C ASP A 119 13.52 9.47 -9.01
N ARG A 120 13.85 8.94 -10.18
CA ARG A 120 14.20 7.54 -10.45
C ARG A 120 13.07 6.52 -10.27
N HIS A 121 11.86 6.97 -9.99
CA HIS A 121 10.69 6.11 -9.88
C HIS A 121 9.54 6.70 -10.68
N THR A 122 9.14 5.98 -11.72
CA THR A 122 7.92 6.22 -12.48
C THR A 122 7.25 4.88 -12.72
N ASP A 123 5.97 4.87 -13.02
CA ASP A 123 5.17 3.66 -13.16
C ASP A 123 5.76 2.60 -14.10
N ASP A 124 6.47 3.02 -15.14
CA ASP A 124 6.99 2.16 -16.21
C ASP A 124 8.41 1.65 -15.96
N ILE A 125 9.08 2.13 -14.92
CA ILE A 125 10.45 1.75 -14.60
C ILE A 125 10.45 0.65 -13.54
N PRO A 126 11.24 -0.44 -13.69
CA PRO A 126 11.50 -1.35 -12.59
C PRO A 126 12.09 -0.62 -11.39
N SER A 127 11.80 -1.10 -10.19
CA SER A 127 12.21 -0.43 -8.97
C SER A 127 13.70 -0.05 -8.99
N SER A 128 14.06 1.10 -8.45
CA SER A 128 15.39 1.70 -8.56
C SER A 128 16.50 0.95 -7.82
N ARG A 129 16.20 -0.18 -7.18
CA ARG A 129 17.19 -0.99 -6.46
C ARG A 129 17.28 -2.42 -7.01
N PRO A 130 17.58 -2.60 -8.31
CA PRO A 130 17.70 -3.91 -8.93
C PRO A 130 18.76 -4.79 -8.25
N MET A 131 19.77 -4.18 -7.61
CA MET A 131 20.77 -4.88 -6.80
C MET A 131 20.14 -5.56 -5.55
N LYS A 132 19.08 -4.99 -4.99
CA LYS A 132 18.32 -5.56 -3.87
C LYS A 132 17.18 -6.45 -4.32
N LYS A 133 16.71 -6.27 -5.56
CA LYS A 133 15.61 -7.01 -6.16
C LYS A 133 16.01 -7.43 -7.57
N PRO A 134 16.62 -8.60 -7.74
CA PRO A 134 17.00 -9.08 -9.06
C PRO A 134 15.78 -9.31 -9.98
N ASP A 135 14.61 -9.48 -9.41
CA ASP A 135 13.30 -9.68 -10.08
C ASP A 135 12.42 -8.42 -10.06
N ALA A 136 13.01 -7.23 -9.96
CA ALA A 136 12.28 -5.97 -9.90
C ALA A 136 11.31 -5.78 -11.08
N LEU A 137 10.09 -5.32 -10.78
CA LEU A 137 9.03 -5.04 -11.74
C LEU A 137 8.71 -3.54 -11.78
N PRO A 138 8.12 -3.04 -12.87
CA PRO A 138 7.41 -1.76 -12.88
C PRO A 138 6.27 -1.75 -11.85
N LEU A 139 5.80 -0.55 -11.47
CA LEU A 139 4.72 -0.41 -10.48
C LEU A 139 3.46 -1.20 -10.87
N SER A 140 3.15 -1.26 -12.15
CA SER A 140 2.05 -2.06 -12.70
C SER A 140 2.13 -3.55 -12.34
N GLY A 141 3.34 -4.09 -12.18
CA GLY A 141 3.55 -5.47 -11.73
C GLY A 141 3.11 -5.68 -10.29
N TYR A 142 3.42 -4.75 -9.40
CA TYR A 142 2.96 -4.77 -8.00
C TYR A 142 1.44 -4.65 -7.90
N VAL A 143 0.86 -3.74 -8.68
CA VAL A 143 -0.60 -3.58 -8.78
C VAL A 143 -1.26 -4.88 -9.23
N LYS A 144 -0.74 -5.52 -10.27
CA LYS A 144 -1.25 -6.78 -10.81
C LYS A 144 -1.23 -7.90 -9.75
N ILE A 145 -0.17 -8.01 -8.98
CA ILE A 145 -0.05 -9.00 -7.90
C ILE A 145 -1.16 -8.80 -6.85
N ILE A 146 -1.40 -7.57 -6.42
CA ILE A 146 -2.47 -7.26 -5.47
C ILE A 146 -3.84 -7.64 -6.05
N GLU A 147 -4.09 -7.33 -7.32
CA GLU A 147 -5.35 -7.67 -8.00
C GLU A 147 -5.58 -9.19 -8.13
N GLU A 148 -4.55 -9.92 -8.55
CA GLU A 148 -4.61 -11.38 -8.68
C GLU A 148 -4.84 -12.06 -7.32
N SER A 149 -4.17 -11.58 -6.28
CA SER A 149 -4.39 -12.06 -4.92
C SER A 149 -5.80 -11.72 -4.44
N GLY A 150 -6.28 -10.50 -4.66
CA GLY A 150 -7.65 -10.10 -4.33
C GLY A 150 -8.69 -11.00 -4.98
N ALA A 151 -8.54 -11.26 -6.27
CA ALA A 151 -9.42 -12.17 -7.01
C ALA A 151 -9.42 -13.59 -6.42
N ARG A 152 -8.24 -14.09 -6.02
CA ARG A 152 -8.11 -15.43 -5.43
C ARG A 152 -8.74 -15.55 -4.05
N PHE A 153 -8.62 -14.50 -3.21
CA PHE A 153 -9.16 -14.48 -1.84
C PHE A 153 -10.60 -13.93 -1.76
N GLY A 154 -11.18 -13.51 -2.90
CA GLY A 154 -12.52 -12.90 -2.92
C GLY A 154 -12.55 -11.50 -2.26
N ILE A 155 -11.42 -10.82 -2.16
CA ILE A 155 -11.31 -9.49 -1.56
C ILE A 155 -11.38 -8.43 -2.66
N PRO A 156 -12.29 -7.44 -2.56
CA PRO A 156 -12.35 -6.31 -3.48
C PRO A 156 -11.03 -5.53 -3.51
N VAL A 157 -10.57 -5.21 -4.72
CA VAL A 157 -9.38 -4.37 -4.94
C VAL A 157 -9.77 -3.10 -5.70
N CYS A 158 -9.56 -1.96 -5.09
CA CYS A 158 -9.75 -0.66 -5.72
C CYS A 158 -8.46 -0.23 -6.41
N ARG A 159 -8.48 -0.12 -7.74
CA ARG A 159 -7.34 0.33 -8.54
C ARG A 159 -7.23 1.86 -8.49
N MET A 160 -6.43 2.39 -7.55
CA MET A 160 -6.35 3.82 -7.28
C MET A 160 -5.90 4.63 -8.49
N ALA A 161 -4.90 4.18 -9.23
CA ALA A 161 -4.45 4.85 -10.46
C ALA A 161 -5.58 5.09 -11.49
N LYS A 162 -6.55 4.16 -11.57
CA LYS A 162 -7.72 4.32 -12.47
C LYS A 162 -8.86 5.13 -11.85
N LYS A 163 -9.03 5.05 -10.54
CA LYS A 163 -10.19 5.65 -9.86
C LYS A 163 -9.98 7.13 -9.55
N LEU A 164 -8.77 7.51 -9.17
CA LEU A 164 -8.48 8.90 -8.80
C LEU A 164 -8.29 9.80 -10.02
N ALA A 165 -7.92 9.26 -11.19
CA ALA A 165 -7.54 10.03 -12.37
C ALA A 165 -6.45 11.10 -12.06
N LEU A 166 -5.61 10.86 -11.06
CA LEU A 166 -4.52 11.73 -10.63
C LEU A 166 -3.20 11.16 -11.13
N ASP A 167 -2.69 11.71 -12.23
CA ASP A 167 -1.40 11.34 -12.81
C ASP A 167 -0.38 12.44 -12.51
N PRO A 168 0.58 12.20 -11.59
CA PRO A 168 1.59 13.19 -11.22
C PRO A 168 2.67 13.41 -12.30
N SER A 169 2.68 12.64 -13.39
CA SER A 169 3.52 12.95 -14.56
C SER A 169 3.06 14.25 -15.23
N ASN A 170 1.77 14.58 -15.15
CA ASN A 170 1.25 15.87 -15.51
C ASN A 170 1.62 16.91 -14.44
N ALA A 171 2.36 17.96 -14.85
CA ALA A 171 2.88 18.98 -13.93
C ALA A 171 1.78 19.70 -13.14
N ALA A 172 0.67 20.06 -13.79
CA ALA A 172 -0.44 20.75 -13.13
C ALA A 172 -1.16 19.85 -12.11
N THR A 173 -1.36 18.58 -12.43
CA THR A 173 -1.90 17.58 -11.51
C THR A 173 -0.97 17.37 -10.32
N ARG A 174 0.33 17.25 -10.59
CA ARG A 174 1.34 17.08 -9.54
C ARG A 174 1.37 18.28 -8.58
N GLU A 175 1.47 19.49 -9.12
CA GLU A 175 1.50 20.71 -8.31
C GLU A 175 0.27 20.82 -7.41
N LYS A 176 -0.92 20.51 -7.94
CA LYS A 176 -2.18 20.67 -7.24
C LYS A 176 -2.44 19.59 -6.19
N TYR A 177 -2.08 18.33 -6.44
CA TYR A 177 -2.54 17.19 -5.65
C TYR A 177 -1.43 16.33 -5.04
N MET A 178 -0.26 16.28 -5.66
CA MET A 178 0.88 15.41 -5.28
C MET A 178 2.21 16.13 -5.49
N PRO A 179 2.51 17.22 -4.76
CA PRO A 179 3.63 18.12 -5.07
C PRO A 179 5.00 17.43 -5.15
N ASP A 180 5.21 16.36 -4.39
CA ASP A 180 6.43 15.55 -4.44
C ASP A 180 6.35 14.37 -5.42
N GLY A 181 5.25 14.27 -6.16
CA GLY A 181 5.00 13.19 -7.13
C GLY A 181 4.62 11.84 -6.51
N LEU A 182 4.43 11.77 -5.19
CA LEU A 182 4.16 10.52 -4.46
C LEU A 182 3.03 10.66 -3.45
N HIS A 183 3.09 11.67 -2.58
CA HIS A 183 2.15 11.83 -1.49
C HIS A 183 1.05 12.82 -1.86
N PHE A 184 -0.18 12.46 -1.53
CA PHE A 184 -1.30 13.39 -1.64
C PHE A 184 -1.15 14.53 -0.63
N ASN A 185 -1.42 15.75 -1.07
CA ASN A 185 -1.67 16.88 -0.18
C ASN A 185 -3.16 16.91 0.21
N ASP A 186 -3.59 17.92 0.93
CA ASP A 186 -4.98 18.06 1.42
C ASP A 186 -6.00 18.05 0.28
N ALA A 187 -5.67 18.62 -0.87
CA ALA A 187 -6.55 18.62 -2.04
C ALA A 187 -6.56 17.27 -2.78
N GLY A 188 -5.54 16.45 -2.60
CA GLY A 188 -5.42 15.10 -3.19
C GLY A 188 -6.13 14.03 -2.35
N HIS A 189 -6.32 14.28 -1.06
CA HIS A 189 -7.05 13.38 -0.16
C HIS A 189 -8.56 13.54 -0.30
#